data_5c7df9545b0a468b22d6c46af9b29d36
#
_entry.id   5c7df9545b0a468b22d6c46af9b29d36
#
_cell.length_a   1.000
_cell.length_b   1.000
_cell.length_c   1.000
_cell.angle_alpha   90.00
_cell.angle_beta   90.00
_cell.angle_gamma   90.00
#
_symmetry.space_group_name_H-M   'P 1'
#
loop_
_entity.id
_entity.type
_entity.pdbx_description
1 polymer ?
#
loop_
_entity_poly.entity_id
_entity_poly.type
_entity_poly.pdbx_seq_one_letter_code
_entity_poly.pdbx_strand_id
1 'polypeptide(L)'
;LYLYENDRLSFKIMKTLSMGISRGTDGEFIDDMPPVPMNEQNICSYAAIHREIINVPDVGNSSRFDFSGPKRYDALTGYHTRSQLVIPLENNENELIGVLQLINAMDADGAVIPFDEQYDIIIRSLGSMAAIELTNLLHMEEMKAQLYSFVEALTMALDERTPYNASHTEHVEKYAGILADYITEMYKKGRSKDFF
;
A
#
# COMPACT_ATOMS: atom_id res chain seq x y z
N LEU A 1 0.41 -4.89 4.84
CA LEU A 1 -0.40 -4.97 3.65
C LEU A 1 0.50 -5.11 2.43
N TYR A 2 0.13 -6.02 1.55
CA TYR A 2 0.77 -6.24 0.25
C TYR A 2 -0.23 -5.93 -0.85
N LEU A 3 0.21 -5.31 -1.95
CA LEU A 3 -0.55 -5.23 -3.21
C LEU A 3 -0.08 -6.32 -4.17
N TYR A 4 -1.01 -6.86 -4.94
CA TYR A 4 -0.72 -7.82 -6.00
C TYR A 4 -0.46 -7.08 -7.30
N GLU A 5 0.78 -7.12 -7.77
CA GLU A 5 1.25 -6.43 -8.96
C GLU A 5 2.21 -7.31 -9.74
N ASN A 6 2.01 -7.46 -11.04
CA ASN A 6 2.94 -8.18 -11.94
C ASN A 6 3.31 -9.59 -11.45
N ASP A 7 2.32 -10.36 -10.99
CA ASP A 7 2.47 -11.72 -10.46
C ASP A 7 3.39 -11.81 -9.22
N ARG A 8 3.36 -10.77 -8.38
CA ARG A 8 4.11 -10.65 -7.14
C ARG A 8 3.30 -9.91 -6.08
N LEU A 9 3.68 -10.07 -4.83
CA LEU A 9 3.14 -9.29 -3.72
C LEU A 9 4.15 -8.21 -3.31
N SER A 10 3.82 -6.96 -3.58
CA SER A 10 4.60 -5.78 -3.21
C SER A 10 4.19 -5.28 -1.84
N PHE A 11 5.12 -5.17 -0.91
CA PHE A 11 4.87 -4.69 0.44
C PHE A 11 4.64 -3.17 0.41
N LYS A 12 3.48 -2.69 0.86
CA LYS A 12 3.09 -1.29 0.71
C LYS A 12 2.84 -0.56 2.02
N ILE A 13 2.25 -1.22 3.01
CA ILE A 13 1.89 -0.58 4.28
C ILE A 13 2.29 -1.47 5.45
N MET A 14 2.94 -0.88 6.45
CA MET A 14 3.25 -1.51 7.73
C MET A 14 2.81 -0.62 8.89
N LYS A 15 2.12 -1.22 9.86
CA LYS A 15 1.81 -0.59 11.12
C LYS A 15 2.07 -1.58 12.26
N THR A 16 2.96 -1.24 13.18
CA THR A 16 3.27 -2.04 14.35
C THR A 16 2.97 -1.22 15.60
N LEU A 17 1.90 -1.58 16.30
CA LEU A 17 1.40 -0.82 17.47
C LEU A 17 2.39 -0.84 18.62
N SER A 18 2.95 -2.02 18.94
CA SER A 18 3.91 -2.21 20.03
C SER A 18 5.23 -1.46 19.86
N MET A 19 5.64 -1.20 18.61
CA MET A 19 6.90 -0.51 18.30
C MET A 19 6.67 0.94 17.85
N GLY A 20 5.42 1.40 17.74
CA GLY A 20 5.08 2.73 17.27
C GLY A 20 5.50 2.99 15.81
N ILE A 21 5.73 1.93 15.03
CA ILE A 21 6.16 2.05 13.62
C ILE A 21 4.91 2.17 12.75
N SER A 22 4.91 3.17 11.85
CA SER A 22 3.90 3.35 10.81
C SER A 22 4.62 3.78 9.53
N ARG A 23 4.48 3.01 8.45
CA ARG A 23 5.08 3.30 7.14
C ARG A 23 4.04 3.03 6.06
N GLY A 24 3.99 3.88 5.04
CA GLY A 24 3.07 3.76 3.93
C GLY A 24 1.61 4.14 4.25
N THR A 25 1.34 4.76 5.40
CA THR A 25 -0.03 5.08 5.87
C THR A 25 -0.48 6.49 5.52
N ASP A 26 0.41 7.31 5.03
CA ASP A 26 0.24 8.74 4.68
C ASP A 26 0.13 8.98 3.17
N GLY A 27 -0.05 7.90 2.40
CA GLY A 27 -0.19 7.93 0.95
C GLY A 27 1.12 7.64 0.19
N GLU A 28 2.26 7.64 0.87
CA GLU A 28 3.55 7.23 0.28
C GLU A 28 3.80 5.75 0.58
N PHE A 29 3.48 4.86 -0.34
CA PHE A 29 3.70 3.44 -0.18
C PHE A 29 5.17 3.07 0.02
N ILE A 30 5.41 1.94 0.71
CA ILE A 30 6.74 1.38 0.89
C ILE A 30 7.18 0.73 -0.43
N ASP A 31 8.31 1.18 -1.00
CA ASP A 31 8.87 0.63 -2.24
C ASP A 31 10.31 0.12 -2.08
N ASP A 32 10.88 0.22 -0.88
CA ASP A 32 12.25 -0.19 -0.57
C ASP A 32 12.40 -1.66 -0.17
N MET A 33 11.31 -2.43 -0.16
CA MET A 33 11.31 -3.86 0.15
C MET A 33 11.18 -4.71 -1.11
N PRO A 34 11.96 -5.81 -1.24
CA PRO A 34 11.83 -6.70 -2.38
C PRO A 34 10.44 -7.36 -2.40
N PRO A 35 9.79 -7.45 -3.57
CA PRO A 35 8.50 -8.10 -3.69
C PRO A 35 8.61 -9.59 -3.41
N VAL A 36 7.55 -10.15 -2.85
CA VAL A 36 7.42 -11.58 -2.56
C VAL A 36 6.92 -12.31 -3.81
N PRO A 37 7.66 -13.30 -4.32
CA PRO A 37 7.21 -14.07 -5.47
C PRO A 37 6.02 -14.95 -5.13
N MET A 38 5.12 -15.16 -6.09
CA MET A 38 3.99 -16.06 -5.92
C MET A 38 4.48 -17.51 -5.86
N ASN A 39 4.37 -18.12 -4.68
CA ASN A 39 4.71 -19.54 -4.44
C ASN A 39 3.91 -20.08 -3.24
N GLU A 40 3.83 -21.40 -3.13
CA GLU A 40 3.08 -22.05 -2.06
C GLU A 40 3.82 -22.15 -0.72
N GLN A 41 5.09 -21.78 -0.67
CA GLN A 41 5.88 -21.85 0.55
C GLN A 41 5.68 -20.60 1.43
N ASN A 42 5.48 -19.45 0.80
CA ASN A 42 5.20 -18.22 1.52
C ASN A 42 3.72 -18.14 1.89
N ILE A 43 3.42 -17.88 3.15
CA ILE A 43 2.05 -17.84 3.67
C ILE A 43 1.16 -16.79 2.97
N CYS A 44 1.70 -15.60 2.67
CA CYS A 44 0.94 -14.55 1.98
C CYS A 44 0.65 -14.94 0.53
N SER A 45 1.64 -15.50 -0.16
CA SER A 45 1.47 -15.99 -1.53
C SER A 45 0.52 -17.19 -1.60
N TYR A 46 0.60 -18.11 -0.63
CA TYR A 46 -0.34 -19.23 -0.54
C TYR A 46 -1.78 -18.73 -0.38
N ALA A 47 -2.03 -17.81 0.56
CA ALA A 47 -3.35 -17.23 0.76
C ALA A 47 -3.86 -16.52 -0.51
N ALA A 48 -2.98 -15.83 -1.22
CA ALA A 48 -3.29 -15.17 -2.48
C ALA A 48 -3.66 -16.15 -3.61
N ILE A 49 -2.88 -17.22 -3.77
CA ILE A 49 -3.09 -18.27 -4.81
C ILE A 49 -4.41 -19.00 -4.59
N HIS A 50 -4.63 -19.44 -3.35
CA HIS A 50 -5.80 -20.28 -3.00
C HIS A 50 -7.05 -19.48 -2.63
N ARG A 51 -6.93 -18.16 -2.50
CA ARG A 51 -8.03 -17.27 -2.08
C ARG A 51 -8.64 -17.68 -0.72
N GLU A 52 -7.79 -18.16 0.18
CA GLU A 52 -8.18 -18.65 1.50
C GLU A 52 -7.58 -17.79 2.61
N ILE A 53 -8.37 -17.56 3.65
CA ILE A 53 -7.85 -17.00 4.91
C ILE A 53 -7.04 -18.07 5.61
N ILE A 54 -5.81 -17.75 5.95
CA ILE A 54 -4.90 -18.65 6.65
C ILE A 54 -4.66 -18.14 8.06
N ASN A 55 -5.08 -18.94 9.04
CA ASN A 55 -4.84 -18.69 10.45
C ASN A 55 -3.75 -19.65 10.97
N VAL A 56 -2.64 -19.09 11.46
CA VAL A 56 -1.54 -19.81 12.09
C VAL A 56 -1.47 -19.44 13.57
N PRO A 57 -1.96 -20.30 14.46
CA PRO A 57 -1.98 -20.03 15.90
C PRO A 57 -0.59 -19.84 16.50
N ASP A 58 0.41 -20.60 16.01
CA ASP A 58 1.80 -20.52 16.47
C ASP A 58 2.77 -20.82 15.31
N VAL A 59 3.48 -19.78 14.88
CA VAL A 59 4.50 -19.84 13.82
C VAL A 59 5.68 -20.74 14.21
N GLY A 60 6.01 -20.82 15.51
CA GLY A 60 7.10 -21.65 16.01
C GLY A 60 6.83 -23.15 15.88
N ASN A 61 5.57 -23.54 15.92
CA ASN A 61 5.12 -24.93 15.85
C ASN A 61 4.55 -25.33 14.47
N SER A 62 4.58 -24.40 13.49
CA SER A 62 4.08 -24.66 12.14
C SER A 62 5.24 -24.96 11.19
N SER A 63 5.13 -26.09 10.46
CA SER A 63 6.07 -26.48 9.41
C SER A 63 5.46 -26.35 8.00
N ARG A 64 4.22 -25.86 7.91
CA ARG A 64 3.48 -25.80 6.64
C ARG A 64 4.03 -24.74 5.68
N PHE A 65 4.58 -23.64 6.21
CA PHE A 65 5.05 -22.51 5.43
C PHE A 65 6.49 -22.16 5.79
N ASP A 66 7.16 -21.41 4.89
CA ASP A 66 8.47 -20.83 5.16
C ASP A 66 8.35 -19.53 5.96
N PHE A 67 8.72 -19.60 7.21
CA PHE A 67 8.77 -18.44 8.12
C PHE A 67 10.17 -17.82 8.25
N SER A 68 11.08 -18.09 7.33
CA SER A 68 12.43 -17.51 7.36
C SER A 68 12.43 -15.98 7.26
N GLY A 69 11.48 -15.41 6.51
CA GLY A 69 11.28 -13.97 6.41
C GLY A 69 10.91 -13.33 7.75
N PRO A 70 9.78 -13.72 8.39
CA PRO A 70 9.42 -13.29 9.73
C PRO A 70 10.53 -13.47 10.77
N LYS A 71 11.17 -14.64 10.81
CA LYS A 71 12.28 -14.92 11.75
C LYS A 71 13.47 -13.97 11.58
N ARG A 72 13.78 -13.60 10.33
CA ARG A 72 14.85 -12.63 10.04
C ARG A 72 14.48 -11.23 10.50
N TYR A 73 13.23 -10.82 10.26
CA TYR A 73 12.71 -9.56 10.77
C TYR A 73 12.72 -9.52 12.30
N ASP A 74 12.27 -10.57 12.96
CA ASP A 74 12.29 -10.71 14.40
C ASP A 74 13.71 -10.60 14.98
N ALA A 75 14.69 -11.26 14.35
CA ALA A 75 16.09 -11.18 14.76
C ALA A 75 16.70 -9.77 14.63
N LEU A 76 16.25 -9.00 13.64
CA LEU A 76 16.74 -7.63 13.42
C LEU A 76 16.07 -6.60 14.32
N THR A 77 14.82 -6.80 14.67
CA THR A 77 13.99 -5.79 15.36
C THR A 77 13.73 -6.12 16.83
N GLY A 78 14.01 -7.35 17.26
CA GLY A 78 13.64 -7.85 18.58
C GLY A 78 12.14 -8.15 18.69
N TYR A 79 11.38 -8.10 17.60
CA TYR A 79 9.99 -8.51 17.58
C TYR A 79 9.88 -10.03 17.65
N HIS A 80 8.78 -10.55 18.17
CA HIS A 80 8.55 -12.00 18.25
C HIS A 80 7.20 -12.35 17.62
N THR A 81 7.25 -12.79 16.38
CA THR A 81 6.07 -13.26 15.64
C THR A 81 5.63 -14.60 16.20
N ARG A 82 4.41 -14.67 16.73
CA ARG A 82 3.81 -15.91 17.27
C ARG A 82 2.58 -16.32 16.50
N SER A 83 1.51 -15.53 16.51
CA SER A 83 0.30 -15.84 15.75
C SER A 83 0.21 -14.99 14.48
N GLN A 84 -0.31 -15.57 13.41
CA GLN A 84 -0.51 -14.88 12.13
C GLN A 84 -1.87 -15.19 11.54
N LEU A 85 -2.52 -14.17 11.01
CA LEU A 85 -3.72 -14.28 10.20
C LEU A 85 -3.48 -13.56 8.87
N VAL A 86 -3.69 -14.27 7.78
CA VAL A 86 -3.45 -13.78 6.42
C VAL A 86 -4.75 -13.83 5.63
N ILE A 87 -5.13 -12.70 5.04
CA ILE A 87 -6.42 -12.48 4.41
C ILE A 87 -6.17 -12.03 2.97
N PRO A 88 -6.58 -12.80 1.96
CA PRO A 88 -6.59 -12.31 0.59
C PRO A 88 -7.64 -11.22 0.44
N LEU A 89 -7.28 -10.14 -0.26
CA LEU A 89 -8.15 -9.01 -0.54
C LEU A 89 -8.63 -9.11 -1.98
N GLU A 90 -9.93 -9.33 -2.14
CA GLU A 90 -10.59 -9.46 -3.44
C GLU A 90 -11.61 -8.35 -3.63
N ASN A 91 -11.65 -7.79 -4.84
CA ASN A 91 -12.68 -6.82 -5.21
C ASN A 91 -14.01 -7.51 -5.57
N ASN A 92 -15.00 -6.71 -5.95
CA ASN A 92 -16.34 -7.20 -6.33
C ASN A 92 -16.35 -8.06 -7.60
N GLU A 93 -15.27 -8.03 -8.38
CA GLU A 93 -15.08 -8.81 -9.61
C GLU A 93 -14.29 -10.11 -9.35
N ASN A 94 -14.04 -10.44 -8.08
CA ASN A 94 -13.21 -11.55 -7.60
C ASN A 94 -11.74 -11.47 -8.08
N GLU A 95 -11.25 -10.28 -8.36
CA GLU A 95 -9.85 -10.08 -8.66
C GLU A 95 -9.04 -9.89 -7.37
N LEU A 96 -7.85 -10.49 -7.31
CA LEU A 96 -6.93 -10.30 -6.21
C LEU A 96 -6.32 -8.91 -6.26
N ILE A 97 -6.58 -8.12 -5.26
CA ILE A 97 -6.00 -6.77 -5.11
C ILE A 97 -4.74 -6.84 -4.25
N GLY A 98 -4.72 -7.72 -3.26
CA GLY A 98 -3.58 -7.83 -2.36
C GLY A 98 -3.79 -8.82 -1.23
N VAL A 99 -2.95 -8.69 -0.20
CA VAL A 99 -3.00 -9.53 1.00
C VAL A 99 -2.82 -8.67 2.23
N LEU A 100 -3.72 -8.80 3.18
CA LEU A 100 -3.57 -8.26 4.52
C LEU A 100 -3.00 -9.33 5.45
N GLN A 101 -1.87 -9.04 6.09
CA GLN A 101 -1.27 -9.89 7.10
C GLN A 101 -1.39 -9.21 8.46
N LEU A 102 -2.02 -9.89 9.41
CA LEU A 102 -2.10 -9.49 10.81
C LEU A 102 -1.18 -10.41 11.63
N ILE A 103 -0.46 -9.84 12.58
CA ILE A 103 0.55 -10.53 13.37
C ILE A 103 0.29 -10.25 14.84
N ASN A 104 0.31 -11.30 15.67
CA ASN A 104 0.16 -11.26 17.12
C ASN A 104 -1.15 -10.61 17.58
N ALA A 105 -2.23 -11.38 17.57
CA ALA A 105 -3.43 -10.99 18.31
C ALA A 105 -3.08 -10.85 19.79
N MET A 106 -3.65 -9.86 20.46
CA MET A 106 -3.41 -9.60 21.89
C MET A 106 -4.72 -9.63 22.65
N ASP A 107 -4.67 -10.17 23.86
CA ASP A 107 -5.77 -10.05 24.82
C ASP A 107 -5.76 -8.67 25.53
N ALA A 108 -6.69 -8.49 26.47
CA ALA A 108 -6.82 -7.26 27.23
C ALA A 108 -5.59 -6.95 28.15
N ASP A 109 -4.83 -7.97 28.50
CA ASP A 109 -3.63 -7.86 29.32
C ASP A 109 -2.36 -7.67 28.47
N GLY A 110 -2.49 -7.66 27.14
CA GLY A 110 -1.39 -7.50 26.18
C GLY A 110 -0.61 -8.80 25.91
N ALA A 111 -1.10 -9.95 26.37
CA ALA A 111 -0.48 -11.22 26.06
C ALA A 111 -0.85 -11.65 24.62
N VAL A 112 0.14 -12.19 23.89
CA VAL A 112 -0.08 -12.68 22.52
C VAL A 112 -0.88 -13.98 22.55
N ILE A 113 -2.00 -13.97 21.86
CA ILE A 113 -2.93 -15.09 21.73
C ILE A 113 -3.11 -15.48 20.25
N PRO A 114 -3.60 -16.68 19.93
CA PRO A 114 -4.06 -17.03 18.59
C PRO A 114 -5.22 -16.13 18.14
N PHE A 115 -5.37 -15.94 16.82
CA PHE A 115 -6.58 -15.32 16.27
C PHE A 115 -7.75 -16.30 16.42
N ASP A 116 -8.86 -15.82 16.98
CA ASP A 116 -10.04 -16.63 17.25
C ASP A 116 -10.95 -16.69 16.00
N GLU A 117 -11.31 -17.90 15.59
CA GLU A 117 -12.16 -18.17 14.42
C GLU A 117 -13.57 -17.55 14.53
N GLN A 118 -14.05 -17.26 15.73
CA GLN A 118 -15.34 -16.56 15.92
C GLN A 118 -15.40 -15.19 15.20
N TYR A 119 -14.27 -14.57 14.93
CA TYR A 119 -14.15 -13.30 14.25
C TYR A 119 -14.02 -13.41 12.72
N ASP A 120 -13.98 -14.61 12.16
CA ASP A 120 -13.77 -14.82 10.72
C ASP A 120 -14.73 -14.05 9.83
N ILE A 121 -16.01 -13.97 10.21
CA ILE A 121 -17.03 -13.24 9.45
C ILE A 121 -16.71 -11.73 9.43
N ILE A 122 -16.33 -11.19 10.58
CA ILE A 122 -15.99 -9.76 10.72
C ILE A 122 -14.71 -9.48 9.92
N ILE A 123 -13.73 -10.35 10.03
CA ILE A 123 -12.44 -10.24 9.37
C ILE A 123 -12.60 -10.29 7.83
N ARG A 124 -13.43 -11.22 7.32
CA ARG A 124 -13.78 -11.28 5.89
C ARG A 124 -14.44 -9.99 5.42
N SER A 125 -15.40 -9.49 6.18
CA SER A 125 -16.10 -8.25 5.83
C SER A 125 -15.16 -7.04 5.80
N LEU A 126 -14.27 -6.91 6.78
CA LEU A 126 -13.24 -5.87 6.81
C LEU A 126 -12.24 -6.01 5.66
N GLY A 127 -11.84 -7.26 5.33
CA GLY A 127 -10.99 -7.55 4.19
C GLY A 127 -11.62 -7.11 2.86
N SER A 128 -12.90 -7.43 2.64
CA SER A 128 -13.63 -7.01 1.45
C SER A 128 -13.77 -5.48 1.37
N MET A 129 -14.06 -4.81 2.49
CA MET A 129 -14.09 -3.34 2.52
C MET A 129 -12.71 -2.74 2.18
N ALA A 130 -11.65 -3.28 2.75
CA ALA A 130 -10.29 -2.84 2.45
C ALA A 130 -9.93 -3.06 0.97
N ALA A 131 -10.34 -4.18 0.38
CA ALA A 131 -10.15 -4.45 -1.04
C ALA A 131 -10.87 -3.43 -1.94
N ILE A 132 -12.13 -3.11 -1.61
CA ILE A 132 -12.90 -2.11 -2.36
C ILE A 132 -12.23 -0.74 -2.30
N GLU A 133 -11.82 -0.29 -1.11
CA GLU A 133 -11.14 1.00 -0.94
C GLU A 133 -9.80 1.05 -1.68
N LEU A 134 -9.01 -0.03 -1.63
CA LEU A 134 -7.76 -0.12 -2.40
C LEU A 134 -8.02 -0.07 -3.91
N THR A 135 -9.04 -0.78 -4.40
CA THR A 135 -9.45 -0.73 -5.81
C THR A 135 -9.82 0.70 -6.23
N ASN A 136 -10.59 1.40 -5.41
CA ASN A 136 -10.97 2.80 -5.65
C ASN A 136 -9.75 3.72 -5.71
N LEU A 137 -8.78 3.54 -4.80
CA LEU A 137 -7.54 4.31 -4.79
C LEU A 137 -6.70 4.06 -6.05
N LEU A 138 -6.54 2.81 -6.46
CA LEU A 138 -5.81 2.44 -7.66
C LEU A 138 -6.47 3.02 -8.92
N HIS A 139 -7.80 2.94 -9.04
CA HIS A 139 -8.54 3.55 -10.15
C HIS A 139 -8.42 5.08 -10.18
N MET A 140 -8.40 5.73 -9.00
CA MET A 140 -8.18 7.19 -8.93
C MET A 140 -6.79 7.58 -9.44
N GLU A 141 -5.75 6.85 -9.06
CA GLU A 141 -4.39 7.11 -9.56
C GLU A 141 -4.28 6.86 -11.07
N GLU A 142 -4.90 5.80 -11.58
CA GLU A 142 -4.96 5.54 -13.01
C GLU A 142 -5.69 6.66 -13.76
N MET A 143 -6.86 7.09 -13.25
CA MET A 143 -7.61 8.21 -13.84
C MET A 143 -6.80 9.51 -13.87
N LYS A 144 -6.06 9.81 -12.80
CA LYS A 144 -5.15 10.97 -12.77
C LYS A 144 -4.09 10.85 -13.85
N ALA A 145 -3.42 9.69 -13.96
CA ALA A 145 -2.39 9.46 -14.97
C ALA A 145 -2.95 9.62 -16.40
N GLN A 146 -4.14 9.09 -16.68
CA GLN A 146 -4.82 9.25 -17.96
C GLN A 146 -5.16 10.72 -18.25
N LEU A 147 -5.65 11.47 -17.26
CA LEU A 147 -5.94 12.88 -17.40
C LEU A 147 -4.68 13.68 -17.72
N TYR A 148 -3.57 13.44 -17.01
CA TYR A 148 -2.30 14.10 -17.31
C TYR A 148 -1.81 13.79 -18.72
N SER A 149 -1.83 12.52 -19.15
CA SER A 149 -1.46 12.13 -20.51
C SER A 149 -2.35 12.79 -21.59
N PHE A 150 -3.65 12.94 -21.29
CA PHE A 150 -4.58 13.63 -22.19
C PHE A 150 -4.27 15.12 -22.30
N VAL A 151 -4.00 15.79 -21.18
CA VAL A 151 -3.62 17.21 -21.15
C VAL A 151 -2.29 17.41 -21.90
N GLU A 152 -1.32 16.55 -21.70
CA GLU A 152 -0.04 16.58 -22.42
C GLU A 152 -0.24 16.45 -23.94
N ALA A 153 -1.03 15.46 -24.36
CA ALA A 153 -1.34 15.27 -25.78
C ALA A 153 -2.06 16.48 -26.40
N LEU A 154 -3.02 17.10 -25.67
CA LEU A 154 -3.67 18.34 -26.13
C LEU A 154 -2.68 19.50 -26.25
N THR A 155 -1.78 19.65 -25.28
CA THR A 155 -0.75 20.69 -25.29
C THR A 155 0.17 20.54 -26.49
N MET A 156 0.66 19.31 -26.74
CA MET A 156 1.46 19.01 -27.94
C MET A 156 0.72 19.33 -29.24
N ALA A 157 -0.56 18.96 -29.35
CA ALA A 157 -1.37 19.24 -30.54
C ALA A 157 -1.61 20.75 -30.78
N LEU A 158 -1.73 21.54 -29.70
CA LEU A 158 -1.83 23.00 -29.77
C LEU A 158 -0.51 23.63 -30.19
N ASP A 159 0.60 23.16 -29.65
CA ASP A 159 1.94 23.67 -29.95
C ASP A 159 2.34 23.38 -31.42
N GLU A 160 1.97 22.21 -31.94
CA GLU A 160 2.20 21.85 -33.34
C GLU A 160 1.42 22.79 -34.33
N ARG A 161 0.23 23.22 -33.91
CA ARG A 161 -0.61 24.11 -34.73
C ARG A 161 -0.14 25.56 -34.73
N THR A 162 0.65 25.96 -33.73
CA THR A 162 1.15 27.34 -33.58
C THR A 162 2.67 27.35 -33.45
N PRO A 163 3.44 27.29 -34.56
CA PRO A 163 4.91 27.21 -34.55
C PRO A 163 5.62 28.32 -33.76
N TYR A 164 4.94 29.42 -33.52
CA TYR A 164 5.44 30.55 -32.72
C TYR A 164 5.40 30.30 -31.20
N ASN A 165 4.63 29.33 -30.73
CA ASN A 165 4.39 29.08 -29.29
C ASN A 165 5.00 27.78 -28.78
N ALA A 166 5.76 27.04 -29.60
CA ALA A 166 6.30 25.72 -29.24
C ALA A 166 7.15 25.68 -27.94
N SER A 167 7.64 26.84 -27.49
CA SER A 167 8.34 26.96 -26.18
C SER A 167 7.55 27.73 -25.15
N HIS A 168 6.41 28.33 -25.51
CA HIS A 168 5.66 29.20 -24.60
C HIS A 168 4.97 28.39 -23.51
N THR A 169 4.32 27.28 -23.87
CA THR A 169 3.61 26.40 -22.94
C THR A 169 4.58 25.78 -21.92
N GLU A 170 5.74 25.30 -22.39
CA GLU A 170 6.80 24.76 -21.53
C GLU A 170 7.34 25.82 -20.54
N HIS A 171 7.55 27.06 -21.01
CA HIS A 171 8.00 28.13 -20.14
C HIS A 171 6.92 28.56 -19.12
N VAL A 172 5.64 28.61 -19.52
CA VAL A 172 4.52 28.92 -18.62
C VAL A 172 4.39 27.87 -17.54
N GLU A 173 4.45 26.58 -17.90
CA GLU A 173 4.44 25.48 -16.94
C GLU A 173 5.58 25.59 -15.94
N LYS A 174 6.81 25.79 -16.42
CA LYS A 174 7.99 25.95 -15.58
C LYS A 174 7.86 27.12 -14.60
N TYR A 175 7.41 28.28 -15.06
CA TYR A 175 7.26 29.46 -14.22
C TYR A 175 6.08 29.30 -13.24
N ALA A 176 4.98 28.68 -13.66
CA ALA A 176 3.86 28.39 -12.78
C ALA A 176 4.26 27.39 -11.68
N GLY A 177 5.06 26.37 -12.00
CA GLY A 177 5.62 25.43 -11.04
C GLY A 177 6.51 26.13 -10.00
N ILE A 178 7.47 26.93 -10.46
CA ILE A 178 8.36 27.71 -9.56
C ILE A 178 7.54 28.64 -8.62
N LEU A 179 6.49 29.28 -9.15
CA LEU A 179 5.63 30.13 -8.35
C LEU A 179 4.82 29.34 -7.31
N ALA A 180 4.27 28.19 -7.71
CA ALA A 180 3.53 27.30 -6.81
C ALA A 180 4.42 26.76 -5.67
N ASP A 181 5.63 26.33 -5.99
CA ASP A 181 6.63 25.90 -5.00
C ASP A 181 7.01 27.03 -4.04
N TYR A 182 7.24 28.22 -4.56
CA TYR A 182 7.54 29.41 -3.75
C TYR A 182 6.40 29.75 -2.80
N ILE A 183 5.16 29.76 -3.28
CA ILE A 183 3.96 30.01 -2.45
C ILE A 183 3.82 28.92 -1.38
N THR A 184 4.03 27.66 -1.73
CA THR A 184 3.97 26.51 -0.81
C THR A 184 5.03 26.62 0.29
N GLU A 185 6.26 27.00 -0.06
CA GLU A 185 7.32 27.26 0.92
C GLU A 185 7.02 28.46 1.84
N MET A 186 6.48 29.53 1.28
CA MET A 186 6.06 30.71 2.06
C MET A 186 4.97 30.35 3.05
N TYR A 187 4.01 29.50 2.62
CA TYR A 187 2.93 29.01 3.48
C TYR A 187 3.48 28.15 4.63
N LYS A 188 4.38 27.21 4.33
CA LYS A 188 5.05 26.36 5.33
C LYS A 188 5.89 27.16 6.32
N LYS A 189 6.48 28.28 5.90
CA LYS A 189 7.30 29.17 6.75
C LYS A 189 6.48 30.19 7.55
N GLY A 190 5.14 30.14 7.50
CA GLY A 190 4.23 31.01 8.27
C GLY A 190 4.22 32.49 7.81
N ARG A 191 4.73 32.78 6.63
CA ARG A 191 4.77 34.10 6.03
C ARG A 191 3.57 34.44 5.12
N SER A 192 2.51 33.61 5.18
CA SER A 192 1.36 33.73 4.26
C SER A 192 0.34 34.82 4.66
N LYS A 193 0.56 35.55 5.75
CA LYS A 193 -0.40 36.61 6.19
C LYS A 193 -0.36 37.89 5.39
N ASP A 194 0.63 38.05 4.50
CA ASP A 194 0.87 39.33 3.80
C ASP A 194 0.35 39.33 2.35
N PHE A 195 -0.39 38.31 1.91
CA PHE A 195 -0.84 38.17 0.51
C PHE A 195 -2.37 38.14 0.32
N PHE A 196 -3.16 38.35 1.39
CA PHE A 196 -4.62 38.50 1.28
C PHE A 196 -5.14 39.64 2.15
#